data_8e7ea383b92b1c57286ffed002431e19
#
_entry.id   8e7ea383b92b1c57286ffed002431e19
#
_cell.length_a   1.000
_cell.length_b   1.000
_cell.length_c   1.000
_cell.angle_alpha   90.00
_cell.angle_beta   90.00
_cell.angle_gamma   90.00
#
_symmetry.space_group_name_H-M   'P 1'
#
loop_
_entity.id
_entity.type
_entity.pdbx_description
1 polymer ?
#
loop_
_entity_poly.entity_id
_entity_poly.type
_entity_poly.pdbx_seq_one_letter_code
_entity_poly.pdbx_strand_id
1 'polypeptide(L)'
;MSELAAPLKIYPQVLENVRVTDKKAAQNDLAVQAAVNAVAEALGDTGRILVRESGTEPLVRVMVEALDHNTCQKYVDEVVNVICEKGYKA
;
A
#
# COMPACT_ATOMS: atom_id res chain seq x y z
N MET A 1 -2.61 23.14 -17.09
CA MET A 1 -2.43 23.11 -16.53
C MET A 1 -1.94 23.15 -15.92
N SER A 2 -1.95 23.18 -15.61
CA SER A 2 -1.62 23.11 -14.82
C SER A 2 -1.06 23.27 -14.11
N GLU A 3 -0.95 23.37 -13.91
CA GLU A 3 -0.55 23.43 -13.15
C GLU A 3 -0.08 23.67 -12.39
N LEU A 4 -0.12 23.89 -12.31
CA LEU A 4 0.17 24.13 -11.56
C LEU A 4 0.61 24.31 -10.76
N ALA A 5 0.65 24.31 -10.57
CA ALA A 5 1.04 24.57 -9.81
C ALA A 5 1.32 24.50 -8.72
N ALA A 6 1.43 24.15 -8.40
CA ALA A 6 1.55 24.11 -7.39
C ALA A 6 2.36 23.77 -6.63
N PRO A 7 2.76 23.88 -6.18
CA PRO A 7 3.64 23.67 -5.47
C PRO A 7 3.87 22.90 -4.60
N LEU A 8 3.79 22.54 -4.70
CA LEU A 8 3.74 22.30 -3.78
C LEU A 8 4.20 21.21 -3.21
N LYS A 9 4.00 20.69 -2.39
CA LYS A 9 4.37 19.65 -1.59
C LYS A 9 3.70 18.41 -1.97
N ILE A 10 3.93 17.89 -3.14
CA ILE A 10 3.40 16.64 -3.60
C ILE A 10 4.40 15.56 -3.26
N TYR A 11 4.03 14.67 -2.35
CA TYR A 11 4.86 13.53 -2.05
C TYR A 11 4.64 12.43 -3.07
N PRO A 12 5.69 11.74 -3.50
CA PRO A 12 5.52 10.59 -4.39
C PRO A 12 4.70 9.50 -3.73
N GLN A 13 3.94 8.80 -4.53
CA GLN A 13 3.16 7.67 -4.04
C GLN A 13 3.26 6.52 -5.02
N VAL A 14 3.17 5.30 -4.49
CA VAL A 14 3.18 4.08 -5.29
C VAL A 14 1.91 3.33 -5.01
N LEU A 15 1.23 2.92 -6.06
CA LEU A 15 0.01 2.15 -5.95
C LEU A 15 0.24 0.80 -6.60
N GLU A 16 -0.08 -0.27 -5.88
CA GLU A 16 0.06 -1.62 -6.39
C GLU A 16 -1.24 -2.37 -6.19
N ASN A 17 -1.71 -3.03 -7.24
CA ASN A 17 -2.88 -3.88 -7.16
C ASN A 17 -2.41 -5.33 -7.08
N VAL A 18 -2.78 -6.01 -6.00
CA VAL A 18 -2.37 -7.41 -5.79
C VAL A 18 -3.59 -8.28 -5.98
N ARG A 19 -3.53 -9.16 -6.97
CA ARG A 19 -4.60 -10.13 -7.17
C ARG A 19 -4.54 -11.18 -6.07
N VAL A 20 -5.68 -11.46 -5.47
CA VAL A 20 -5.76 -12.39 -4.35
C VAL A 20 -6.92 -13.35 -4.58
N THR A 21 -6.84 -14.49 -3.91
CA THR A 21 -7.93 -15.48 -4.00
C THR A 21 -9.09 -15.09 -3.09
N ASP A 22 -8.78 -14.40 -1.97
CA ASP A 22 -9.80 -13.96 -1.03
C ASP A 22 -9.42 -12.59 -0.52
N LYS A 23 -10.01 -11.56 -1.12
CA LYS A 23 -9.63 -10.19 -0.78
C LYS A 23 -10.00 -9.82 0.64
N LYS A 24 -11.12 -10.32 1.14
CA LYS A 24 -11.52 -10.01 2.51
C LYS A 24 -10.58 -10.66 3.51
N ALA A 25 -10.22 -11.91 3.30
CA ALA A 25 -9.27 -12.58 4.17
C ALA A 25 -7.91 -11.89 4.15
N ALA A 26 -7.44 -11.52 2.96
CA ALA A 26 -6.17 -10.83 2.83
C ALA A 26 -6.19 -9.49 3.57
N GLN A 27 -7.24 -8.72 3.40
CA GLN A 27 -7.33 -7.41 4.03
C GLN A 27 -7.42 -7.52 5.56
N ASN A 28 -8.09 -8.55 6.05
CA ASN A 28 -8.31 -8.73 7.49
C ASN A 28 -7.26 -9.60 8.17
N ASP A 29 -6.30 -10.10 7.42
CA ASP A 29 -5.25 -10.97 7.99
C ASP A 29 -4.40 -10.18 8.98
N LEU A 30 -4.15 -10.76 10.14
CA LEU A 30 -3.40 -10.09 11.18
C LEU A 30 -1.97 -9.79 10.74
N ALA A 31 -1.36 -10.68 9.97
CA ALA A 31 0.00 -10.44 9.49
C ALA A 31 0.03 -9.28 8.51
N VAL A 32 -0.97 -9.18 7.63
CA VAL A 32 -1.07 -8.07 6.70
C VAL A 32 -1.28 -6.77 7.47
N GLN A 33 -2.18 -6.79 8.45
CA GLN A 33 -2.43 -5.60 9.25
C GLN A 33 -1.21 -5.19 10.05
N ALA A 34 -0.47 -6.16 10.56
CA ALA A 34 0.77 -5.87 11.29
C ALA A 34 1.78 -5.20 10.38
N ALA A 35 1.91 -5.69 9.14
CA ALA A 35 2.82 -5.08 8.18
C ALA A 35 2.40 -3.65 7.86
N VAL A 36 1.10 -3.43 7.66
CA VAL A 36 0.57 -2.10 7.39
C VAL A 36 0.84 -1.17 8.55
N ASN A 37 0.59 -1.64 9.77
CA ASN A 37 0.83 -0.82 10.96
C ASN A 37 2.30 -0.50 11.13
N ALA A 38 3.18 -1.45 10.87
CA ALA A 38 4.61 -1.23 10.96
C ALA A 38 5.06 -0.16 9.97
N VAL A 39 4.55 -0.22 8.74
CA VAL A 39 4.85 0.78 7.74
C VAL A 39 4.31 2.14 8.15
N ALA A 40 3.08 2.17 8.66
CA ALA A 40 2.47 3.42 9.10
C ALA A 40 3.31 4.09 10.19
N GLU A 41 3.81 3.29 11.13
CA GLU A 41 4.67 3.82 12.19
C GLU A 41 6.00 4.31 11.65
N ALA A 42 6.56 3.57 10.70
CA ALA A 42 7.83 3.95 10.10
C ALA A 42 7.70 5.27 9.33
N LEU A 43 6.59 5.47 8.66
CA LEU A 43 6.35 6.70 7.92
C LEU A 43 6.03 7.87 8.84
N GLY A 44 5.32 7.62 9.92
CA GLY A 44 4.95 8.66 10.86
C GLY A 44 4.19 9.79 10.18
N ASP A 45 4.64 11.01 10.40
CA ASP A 45 4.02 12.19 9.80
C ASP A 45 4.51 12.44 8.38
N THR A 46 5.50 11.70 7.90
CA THR A 46 6.10 11.94 6.59
C THR A 46 5.40 11.21 5.46
N GLY A 47 4.44 10.35 5.76
CA GLY A 47 3.74 9.62 4.72
C GLY A 47 2.57 8.85 5.28
N ARG A 48 2.01 8.00 4.43
CA ARG A 48 0.86 7.19 4.83
C ARG A 48 0.79 5.93 4.00
N ILE A 49 0.05 4.96 4.51
CA ILE A 49 -0.21 3.72 3.79
C ILE A 49 -1.69 3.42 3.86
N LEU A 50 -2.23 2.95 2.74
CA LEU A 50 -3.63 2.50 2.66
C LEU A 50 -3.65 1.13 2.00
N VAL A 51 -4.45 0.23 2.57
CA VAL A 51 -4.66 -1.09 1.99
C VAL A 51 -6.17 -1.31 1.95
N ARG A 52 -6.70 -1.51 0.75
CA ARG A 52 -8.15 -1.64 0.58
C ARG A 52 -8.46 -2.72 -0.43
N GLU A 53 -9.55 -3.42 -0.23
CA GLU A 53 -10.02 -4.38 -1.20
C GLU A 53 -10.73 -3.65 -2.33
N SER A 54 -10.66 -4.22 -3.53
CA SER A 54 -11.42 -3.71 -4.65
C SER A 54 -12.89 -4.08 -4.48
N GLY A 55 -13.77 -3.19 -4.94
CA GLY A 55 -15.20 -3.47 -4.86
C GLY A 55 -15.68 -4.52 -5.83
N THR A 56 -15.03 -4.67 -6.98
CA THR A 56 -15.54 -5.51 -8.05
C THR A 56 -14.61 -6.65 -8.44
N GLU A 57 -13.34 -6.54 -8.12
CA GLU A 57 -12.37 -7.55 -8.54
C GLU A 57 -11.69 -8.18 -7.33
N PRO A 58 -11.22 -9.43 -7.46
CA PRO A 58 -10.55 -10.10 -6.35
C PRO A 58 -9.11 -9.60 -6.21
N LEU A 59 -8.97 -8.36 -5.83
CA LEU A 59 -7.65 -7.80 -5.62
C LEU A 59 -7.66 -6.82 -4.44
N VAL A 60 -6.47 -6.59 -3.90
CA VAL A 60 -6.24 -5.67 -2.81
C VAL A 60 -5.36 -4.54 -3.35
N ARG A 61 -5.74 -3.34 -3.05
CA ARG A 61 -5.02 -2.14 -3.45
C ARG A 61 -4.12 -1.69 -2.32
N VAL A 62 -2.83 -1.61 -2.59
CA VAL A 62 -1.84 -1.15 -1.61
C VAL A 62 -1.27 0.16 -2.12
N MET A 63 -1.40 1.21 -1.32
CA MET A 63 -0.86 2.52 -1.68
C MET A 63 0.04 3.01 -0.55
N VAL A 64 1.22 3.50 -0.90
CA VAL A 64 2.12 4.11 0.05
C VAL A 64 2.54 5.47 -0.47
N GLU A 65 2.44 6.47 0.39
CA GLU A 65 2.91 7.82 0.11
C GLU A 65 4.02 8.14 1.09
N ALA A 66 5.14 8.67 0.62
CA ALA A 66 6.27 8.98 1.49
C ALA A 66 7.11 10.09 0.86
N LEU A 67 8.21 10.45 1.53
CA LEU A 67 9.05 11.54 1.07
C LEU A 67 9.75 11.24 -0.25
N ASP A 68 10.05 9.98 -0.52
CA ASP A 68 10.67 9.64 -1.79
C ASP A 68 10.08 8.36 -2.35
N HIS A 69 10.26 8.20 -3.65
CA HIS A 69 9.69 7.08 -4.38
C HIS A 69 10.28 5.73 -3.96
N ASN A 70 11.57 5.72 -3.68
CA ASN A 70 12.22 4.47 -3.28
C ASN A 70 11.64 3.94 -1.97
N THR A 71 11.37 4.83 -1.03
CA THR A 71 10.75 4.45 0.24
C THR A 71 9.35 3.90 -0.01
N CYS A 72 8.57 4.55 -0.87
CA CYS A 72 7.23 4.07 -1.21
C CYS A 72 7.30 2.66 -1.77
N GLN A 73 8.19 2.44 -2.73
CA GLN A 73 8.31 1.14 -3.39
C GLN A 73 8.72 0.06 -2.40
N LYS A 74 9.66 0.38 -1.53
CA LYS A 74 10.11 -0.57 -0.52
C LYS A 74 8.96 -1.05 0.36
N TYR A 75 8.16 -0.12 0.86
CA TYR A 75 7.08 -0.48 1.77
C TYR A 75 5.93 -1.18 1.05
N VAL A 76 5.64 -0.77 -0.17
CA VAL A 76 4.64 -1.48 -0.97
C VAL A 76 5.08 -2.94 -1.15
N ASP A 77 6.34 -3.13 -1.50
CA ASP A 77 6.86 -4.48 -1.70
C ASP A 77 6.78 -5.31 -0.42
N GLU A 78 7.07 -4.71 0.73
CA GLU A 78 6.98 -5.43 1.99
C GLU A 78 5.56 -5.94 2.24
N VAL A 79 4.55 -5.10 2.04
CA VAL A 79 3.17 -5.50 2.26
C VAL A 79 2.75 -6.55 1.23
N VAL A 80 3.12 -6.35 -0.03
CA VAL A 80 2.80 -7.31 -1.09
C VAL A 80 3.43 -8.67 -0.78
N ASN A 81 4.68 -8.68 -0.31
CA ASN A 81 5.35 -9.92 0.04
C ASN A 81 4.63 -10.65 1.17
N VAL A 82 4.14 -9.94 2.18
CA VAL A 82 3.38 -10.56 3.26
C VAL A 82 2.12 -11.23 2.70
N ILE A 83 1.41 -10.53 1.82
CA ILE A 83 0.22 -11.07 1.20
C ILE A 83 0.55 -12.35 0.42
N CYS A 84 1.65 -12.33 -0.32
CA CYS A 84 2.09 -13.50 -1.10
C CYS A 84 2.48 -14.66 -0.19
N GLU A 85 3.20 -14.37 0.89
CA GLU A 85 3.67 -15.41 1.80
C GLU A 85 2.52 -16.09 2.52
N LYS A 86 1.43 -15.38 2.75
CA LYS A 86 0.26 -15.96 3.37
C LYS A 86 -0.58 -16.77 2.41
N GLY A 87 -0.21 -16.80 1.14
CA GLY A 87 -0.90 -17.63 0.16
C GLY A 87 -2.15 -16.98 -0.42
N TYR A 88 -2.35 -15.70 -0.20
CA TYR A 88 -3.51 -15.02 -0.73
C TYR A 88 -3.37 -14.65 -2.20
N LYS A 89 -2.15 -14.57 -2.68
CA LYS A 89 -1.93 -14.15 -4.06
C LYS A 89 -2.53 -15.18 -5.03
N ALA A 90 -3.30 -14.66 -5.97
CA ALA A 90 -3.91 -15.50 -7.00
C ALA A 90 -2.92 -15.83 -8.11
#